data_0c112de270c6e7f6f6b529a153c89d4d
#
_entry.id   0c112de270c6e7f6f6b529a153c89d4d
#
_cell.length_a   1.000
_cell.length_b   1.000
_cell.length_c   1.000
_cell.angle_alpha   90.00
_cell.angle_beta   90.00
_cell.angle_gamma   90.00
#
_symmetry.space_group_name_H-M   'P 1'
#
loop_
_entity.id
_entity.type
_entity.pdbx_description
1 polymer ?
#
loop_
_entity_poly.entity_id
_entity_poly.type
_entity_poly.pdbx_seq_one_letter_code
_entity_poly.pdbx_strand_id
1 'polypeptide(L)'
;ENMTYNQFIPYTDRLDYLAPLANNVAYALAVEKLLGVDDKLPERCQYIRVICCELARISAHLLGLGAFAMDVGALTVFLHTFNEREKVYNLIEALTGARFTTTYTRIGGLSRDLPDGWTDELSKFTKEVSEAIEEADKLLTRNKIFIDRTKGVGVITRDEAIDFGLTGPNLRGSNIEYDLRKAHPYLIYDQLDFEIPYGEVGDCYDRYLIRMEEMRQSVRILDQCIAKLPKGPINLDDGKIVLPHKQKVLSSMEELIHQFMLVSQGQNAPAG
;
A
#
# COMPACT_ATOMS: atom_id res chain seq x y z
N GLU A 1 22.77 8.35 7.29
CA GLU A 1 23.56 8.44 8.54
C GLU A 1 23.40 9.80 9.26
N ASN A 2 23.03 10.87 8.55
CA ASN A 2 22.92 12.22 9.09
C ASN A 2 21.48 12.71 9.28
N MET A 3 20.51 11.82 9.26
CA MET A 3 19.08 12.13 9.39
C MET A 3 18.46 11.39 10.56
N THR A 4 17.47 12.02 11.19
CA THR A 4 16.59 11.33 12.13
C THR A 4 15.61 10.42 11.37
N TYR A 5 15.00 9.45 12.05
CA TYR A 5 13.99 8.58 11.45
C TYR A 5 12.82 9.37 10.84
N ASN A 6 12.37 10.44 11.49
CA ASN A 6 11.31 11.31 10.95
C ASN A 6 11.72 12.07 9.69
N GLN A 7 12.98 12.51 9.61
CA GLN A 7 13.50 13.22 8.42
C GLN A 7 13.64 12.31 7.21
N PHE A 8 13.72 10.98 7.41
CA PHE A 8 13.85 10.03 6.30
C PHE A 8 12.50 9.68 5.66
N ILE A 9 11.37 9.86 6.34
CA ILE A 9 10.03 9.53 5.81
C ILE A 9 9.76 10.09 4.40
N PRO A 10 10.07 11.37 4.07
CA PRO A 10 9.87 11.89 2.73
C PRO A 10 10.65 11.18 1.63
N TYR A 11 11.77 10.55 1.98
CA TYR A 11 12.57 9.79 1.01
C TYR A 11 11.93 8.45 0.68
N THR A 12 11.16 7.87 1.60
CA THR A 12 10.48 6.59 1.38
C THR A 12 9.41 6.70 0.31
N ASP A 13 8.75 7.85 0.15
CA ASP A 13 7.79 8.11 -0.94
C ASP A 13 8.42 7.94 -2.35
N ARG A 14 9.74 8.06 -2.44
CA ARG A 14 10.49 8.08 -3.70
C ARG A 14 11.20 6.76 -4.03
N LEU A 15 11.07 5.75 -3.16
CA LEU A 15 11.65 4.42 -3.39
C LEU A 15 10.90 3.69 -4.51
N ASP A 16 9.67 3.31 -4.26
CA ASP A 16 8.71 2.91 -5.29
C ASP A 16 7.68 4.03 -5.44
N TYR A 17 7.92 4.92 -6.37
CA TYR A 17 7.06 6.08 -6.58
C TYR A 17 5.66 5.72 -7.13
N LEU A 18 5.42 4.46 -7.52
CA LEU A 18 4.09 3.99 -7.92
C LEU A 18 3.21 3.64 -6.71
N ALA A 19 3.83 3.28 -5.59
CA ALA A 19 3.17 2.87 -4.35
C ALA A 19 3.70 3.62 -3.10
N PRO A 20 3.76 4.96 -3.09
CA PRO A 20 4.42 5.73 -2.03
C PRO A 20 3.84 5.47 -0.64
N LEU A 21 2.52 5.32 -0.53
CA LEU A 21 1.84 5.02 0.74
C LEU A 21 2.30 3.68 1.35
N ALA A 22 2.53 2.65 0.53
CA ALA A 22 3.01 1.35 0.99
C ALA A 22 4.46 1.44 1.50
N ASN A 23 5.32 2.23 0.84
CA ASN A 23 6.69 2.47 1.29
C ASN A 23 6.73 3.15 2.66
N ASN A 24 5.87 4.17 2.87
CA ASN A 24 5.77 4.84 4.17
C ASN A 24 5.38 3.85 5.28
N VAL A 25 4.39 2.98 5.00
CA VAL A 25 3.94 1.96 5.96
C VAL A 25 5.07 0.98 6.28
N ALA A 26 5.76 0.45 5.26
CA ALA A 26 6.85 -0.49 5.45
C ALA A 26 7.99 0.10 6.30
N TYR A 27 8.36 1.34 6.03
CA TYR A 27 9.38 2.04 6.81
C TYR A 27 8.94 2.28 8.25
N ALA A 28 7.71 2.77 8.46
CA ALA A 28 7.18 3.02 9.79
C ALA A 28 7.15 1.75 10.63
N LEU A 29 6.66 0.63 10.06
CA LEU A 29 6.65 -0.68 10.74
C LEU A 29 8.05 -1.16 11.11
N ALA A 30 9.05 -0.98 10.24
CA ALA A 30 10.43 -1.35 10.54
C ALA A 30 11.00 -0.57 11.73
N VAL A 31 10.76 0.75 11.77
CA VAL A 31 11.22 1.60 12.88
C VAL A 31 10.43 1.32 14.17
N GLU A 32 9.12 1.13 14.08
CA GLU A 32 8.25 0.81 15.22
C GLU A 32 8.66 -0.53 15.87
N LYS A 33 9.01 -1.52 15.05
CA LYS A 33 9.54 -2.80 15.54
C LYS A 33 10.90 -2.62 16.22
N LEU A 34 11.78 -1.79 15.65
CA LEU A 34 13.08 -1.45 16.26
C LEU A 34 12.92 -0.74 17.61
N LEU A 35 11.87 0.09 17.76
CA LEU A 35 11.54 0.81 18.99
C LEU A 35 10.74 -0.05 19.99
N GLY A 36 10.28 -1.26 19.60
CA GLY A 36 9.45 -2.13 20.43
C GLY A 36 8.06 -1.56 20.76
N VAL A 37 7.44 -0.92 19.78
CA VAL A 37 6.10 -0.29 19.90
C VAL A 37 5.10 -0.76 18.84
N ASP A 38 5.47 -1.73 18.02
CA ASP A 38 4.66 -2.27 16.93
C ASP A 38 3.35 -2.91 17.42
N ASP A 39 3.37 -3.55 18.59
CA ASP A 39 2.21 -4.16 19.25
C ASP A 39 1.27 -3.14 19.92
N LYS A 40 1.70 -1.89 20.09
CA LYS A 40 0.93 -0.83 20.79
C LYS A 40 0.17 0.09 19.85
N LEU A 41 0.32 -0.09 18.55
CA LEU A 41 -0.34 0.77 17.56
C LEU A 41 -1.87 0.75 17.72
N PRO A 42 -2.53 1.93 17.71
CA PRO A 42 -3.98 1.98 17.76
C PRO A 42 -4.63 1.21 16.62
N GLU A 43 -5.69 0.47 16.92
CA GLU A 43 -6.39 -0.36 15.93
C GLU A 43 -6.86 0.46 14.72
N ARG A 44 -7.44 1.64 14.94
CA ARG A 44 -7.86 2.55 13.87
C ARG A 44 -6.71 2.91 12.92
N CYS A 45 -5.52 3.16 13.45
CA CYS A 45 -4.32 3.43 12.67
C CYS A 45 -3.97 2.25 11.77
N GLN A 46 -4.06 1.02 12.29
CA GLN A 46 -3.74 -0.19 11.53
C GLN A 46 -4.70 -0.39 10.36
N TYR A 47 -6.02 -0.18 10.56
CA TYR A 47 -7.01 -0.22 9.47
C TYR A 47 -6.72 0.80 8.38
N ILE A 48 -6.43 2.05 8.74
CA ILE A 48 -6.13 3.11 7.77
C ILE A 48 -4.85 2.79 7.00
N ARG A 49 -3.83 2.25 7.65
CA ARG A 49 -2.59 1.82 6.99
C ARG A 49 -2.84 0.71 5.96
N VAL A 50 -3.70 -0.26 6.27
CA VAL A 50 -4.08 -1.31 5.31
C VAL A 50 -4.82 -0.70 4.13
N ILE A 51 -5.77 0.21 4.36
CA ILE A 51 -6.45 0.93 3.28
C ILE A 51 -5.43 1.65 2.38
N CYS A 52 -4.45 2.34 2.95
CA CYS A 52 -3.38 3.00 2.20
C CYS A 52 -2.54 2.02 1.36
N CYS A 53 -2.20 0.85 1.91
CA CYS A 53 -1.45 -0.18 1.21
C CYS A 53 -2.23 -0.74 0.02
N GLU A 54 -3.53 -1.00 0.18
CA GLU A 54 -4.33 -1.56 -0.91
C GLU A 54 -4.69 -0.52 -1.98
N LEU A 55 -4.91 0.75 -1.62
CA LEU A 55 -5.01 1.84 -2.61
C LEU A 55 -3.73 2.01 -3.43
N ALA A 56 -2.57 1.93 -2.77
CA ALA A 56 -1.27 1.96 -3.43
C ALA A 56 -1.11 0.78 -4.39
N ARG A 57 -1.53 -0.43 -3.99
CA ARG A 57 -1.51 -1.63 -4.84
C ARG A 57 -2.38 -1.48 -6.07
N ILE A 58 -3.63 -1.05 -5.91
CA ILE A 58 -4.54 -0.80 -7.04
C ILE A 58 -3.93 0.23 -7.99
N SER A 59 -3.43 1.36 -7.47
CA SER A 59 -2.79 2.41 -8.27
C SER A 59 -1.59 1.90 -9.07
N ALA A 60 -0.72 1.10 -8.43
CA ALA A 60 0.46 0.52 -9.08
C ALA A 60 0.07 -0.51 -10.16
N HIS A 61 -0.92 -1.35 -9.88
CA HIS A 61 -1.40 -2.34 -10.86
C HIS A 61 -2.12 -1.71 -12.05
N LEU A 62 -2.93 -0.66 -11.83
CA LEU A 62 -3.56 0.10 -12.92
C LEU A 62 -2.51 0.70 -13.88
N LEU A 63 -1.42 1.25 -13.34
CA LEU A 63 -0.31 1.75 -14.17
C LEU A 63 0.39 0.61 -14.88
N GLY A 64 0.78 -0.43 -14.15
CA GLY A 64 1.50 -1.59 -14.71
C GLY A 64 0.70 -2.28 -15.82
N LEU A 65 -0.62 -2.45 -15.61
CA LEU A 65 -1.54 -3.01 -16.60
C LEU A 65 -1.65 -2.11 -17.83
N GLY A 66 -1.86 -0.80 -17.61
CA GLY A 66 -2.01 0.15 -18.70
C GLY A 66 -0.75 0.24 -19.57
N ALA A 67 0.43 0.37 -18.95
CA ALA A 67 1.71 0.42 -19.65
C ALA A 67 1.98 -0.89 -20.42
N PHE A 68 1.76 -2.04 -19.79
CA PHE A 68 1.90 -3.33 -20.43
C PHE A 68 0.97 -3.52 -21.63
N ALA A 69 -0.30 -3.12 -21.48
CA ALA A 69 -1.26 -3.14 -22.59
C ALA A 69 -0.84 -2.22 -23.74
N MET A 70 -0.31 -1.04 -23.43
CA MET A 70 0.21 -0.09 -24.43
C MET A 70 1.40 -0.69 -25.19
N ASP A 71 2.34 -1.33 -24.51
CA ASP A 71 3.53 -1.96 -25.11
C ASP A 71 3.15 -3.08 -26.08
N VAL A 72 2.07 -3.82 -25.80
CA VAL A 72 1.54 -4.84 -26.71
C VAL A 72 0.51 -4.29 -27.73
N GLY A 73 0.34 -2.96 -27.82
CA GLY A 73 -0.44 -2.29 -28.85
C GLY A 73 -1.89 -1.93 -28.46
N ALA A 74 -2.29 -2.07 -27.20
CA ALA A 74 -3.63 -1.73 -26.73
C ALA A 74 -3.67 -0.36 -25.98
N LEU A 75 -3.34 0.73 -26.67
CA LEU A 75 -3.25 2.09 -26.12
C LEU A 75 -4.53 2.55 -25.40
N THR A 76 -5.70 2.16 -25.89
CA THR A 76 -6.98 2.56 -25.29
C THR A 76 -7.11 2.10 -23.85
N VAL A 77 -6.61 0.90 -23.52
CA VAL A 77 -6.64 0.36 -22.15
C VAL A 77 -5.81 1.23 -21.21
N PHE A 78 -4.67 1.73 -21.66
CA PHE A 78 -3.85 2.68 -20.90
C PHE A 78 -4.67 3.93 -20.49
N LEU A 79 -5.43 4.52 -21.40
CA LEU A 79 -6.24 5.70 -21.10
C LEU A 79 -7.34 5.39 -20.08
N HIS A 80 -8.01 4.23 -20.18
CA HIS A 80 -9.02 3.81 -19.22
C HIS A 80 -8.43 3.57 -17.82
N THR A 81 -7.33 2.84 -17.73
CA THR A 81 -6.69 2.56 -16.44
C THR A 81 -6.15 3.83 -15.76
N PHE A 82 -5.66 4.79 -16.53
CA PHE A 82 -5.21 6.08 -15.98
C PHE A 82 -6.35 6.96 -15.50
N ASN A 83 -7.52 6.89 -16.14
CA ASN A 83 -8.71 7.57 -15.64
C ASN A 83 -9.11 7.08 -14.25
N GLU A 84 -9.08 5.77 -14.02
CA GLU A 84 -9.35 5.20 -12.70
C GLU A 84 -8.24 5.54 -11.69
N ARG A 85 -7.00 5.58 -12.13
CA ARG A 85 -5.87 5.98 -11.29
C ARG A 85 -5.98 7.44 -10.82
N GLU A 86 -6.54 8.33 -11.63
CA GLU A 86 -6.83 9.71 -11.22
C GLU A 86 -7.82 9.76 -10.03
N LYS A 87 -8.81 8.87 -9.99
CA LYS A 87 -9.74 8.79 -8.87
C LYS A 87 -9.03 8.37 -7.57
N VAL A 88 -8.07 7.43 -7.65
CA VAL A 88 -7.21 7.09 -6.50
C VAL A 88 -6.45 8.31 -6.00
N TYR A 89 -5.87 9.09 -6.90
CA TYR A 89 -5.15 10.31 -6.51
C TYR A 89 -6.05 11.36 -5.86
N ASN A 90 -7.29 11.51 -6.30
CA ASN A 90 -8.24 12.40 -5.65
C ASN A 90 -8.54 11.96 -4.20
N LEU A 91 -8.70 10.65 -3.96
CA LEU A 91 -8.85 10.11 -2.60
C LEU A 91 -7.58 10.34 -1.74
N ILE A 92 -6.40 10.13 -2.31
CA ILE A 92 -5.13 10.35 -1.63
C ILE A 92 -4.94 11.84 -1.31
N GLU A 93 -5.25 12.73 -2.25
CA GLU A 93 -5.15 14.18 -2.07
C GLU A 93 -6.11 14.67 -0.97
N ALA A 94 -7.35 14.22 -0.96
CA ALA A 94 -8.30 14.52 0.10
C ALA A 94 -7.80 14.05 1.48
N LEU A 95 -7.17 12.86 1.55
CA LEU A 95 -6.65 12.28 2.76
C LEU A 95 -5.36 12.97 3.24
N THR A 96 -4.42 13.23 2.35
CA THR A 96 -3.04 13.59 2.72
C THR A 96 -2.69 15.04 2.41
N GLY A 97 -3.42 15.69 1.51
CA GLY A 97 -3.11 17.01 0.98
C GLY A 97 -2.11 16.99 -0.19
N ALA A 98 -1.65 15.81 -0.61
CA ALA A 98 -0.74 15.63 -1.73
C ALA A 98 -1.18 14.46 -2.60
N ARG A 99 -1.00 14.58 -3.91
CA ARG A 99 -1.42 13.55 -4.88
C ARG A 99 -0.47 12.37 -4.94
N PHE A 100 0.81 12.59 -4.67
CA PHE A 100 1.86 11.62 -4.98
C PHE A 100 2.83 11.38 -3.81
N THR A 101 3.58 12.37 -3.36
CA THR A 101 4.51 12.26 -2.24
C THR A 101 3.83 12.72 -0.97
N THR A 102 3.30 11.79 -0.20
CA THR A 102 2.30 12.05 0.83
C THR A 102 2.86 12.20 2.23
N THR A 103 3.95 11.49 2.55
CA THR A 103 4.51 11.41 3.92
C THR A 103 3.43 11.21 4.99
N TYR A 104 2.40 10.40 4.67
CA TYR A 104 1.19 10.30 5.47
C TYR A 104 1.36 9.43 6.71
N THR A 105 1.94 8.23 6.54
CA THR A 105 2.24 7.34 7.67
C THR A 105 3.45 7.86 8.43
N ARG A 106 3.31 7.97 9.73
CA ARG A 106 4.34 8.44 10.67
C ARG A 106 4.69 7.33 11.64
N ILE A 107 5.87 7.41 12.24
CA ILE A 107 6.27 6.49 13.30
C ILE A 107 5.34 6.69 14.50
N GLY A 108 4.69 5.60 14.93
CA GLY A 108 3.70 5.61 16.00
C GLY A 108 2.30 6.06 15.59
N GLY A 109 2.01 6.26 14.29
CA GLY A 109 0.68 6.64 13.85
C GLY A 109 0.56 7.21 12.44
N LEU A 110 -0.28 8.22 12.29
CA LEU A 110 -0.61 8.90 11.04
C LEU A 110 -0.48 10.42 11.20
N SER A 111 -0.30 11.14 10.11
CA SER A 111 -0.20 12.61 10.13
C SER A 111 -1.52 13.30 10.45
N ARG A 112 -2.64 12.72 10.03
CA ARG A 112 -4.03 13.18 10.28
C ARG A 112 -5.01 12.03 10.17
N ASP A 113 -6.20 12.19 10.75
CA ASP A 113 -7.30 11.24 10.60
C ASP A 113 -8.02 11.39 9.27
N LEU A 114 -8.91 10.45 8.97
CA LEU A 114 -9.75 10.48 7.77
C LEU A 114 -10.67 11.71 7.78
N PRO A 115 -10.79 12.45 6.68
CA PRO A 115 -11.76 13.53 6.55
C PRO A 115 -13.20 13.01 6.63
N ASP A 116 -14.12 13.88 7.04
CA ASP A 116 -15.55 13.56 7.05
C ASP A 116 -16.04 13.18 5.66
N GLY A 117 -16.81 12.09 5.55
CA GLY A 117 -17.33 11.57 4.28
C GLY A 117 -16.32 10.83 3.39
N TRP A 118 -15.04 10.78 3.76
CA TRP A 118 -14.01 10.14 2.94
C TRP A 118 -14.25 8.63 2.76
N THR A 119 -14.78 7.96 3.75
CA THR A 119 -15.14 6.53 3.68
C THR A 119 -16.27 6.27 2.68
N ASP A 120 -17.20 7.20 2.51
CA ASP A 120 -18.28 7.09 1.55
C ASP A 120 -17.75 7.27 0.12
N GLU A 121 -16.82 8.21 -0.08
CA GLU A 121 -16.12 8.37 -1.36
C GLU A 121 -15.27 7.14 -1.70
N LEU A 122 -14.57 6.56 -0.72
CA LEU A 122 -13.84 5.31 -0.90
C LEU A 122 -14.77 4.16 -1.28
N SER A 123 -15.93 4.03 -0.62
CA SER A 123 -16.94 3.00 -0.96
C SER A 123 -17.55 3.18 -2.36
N LYS A 124 -17.64 4.43 -2.84
CA LYS A 124 -18.04 4.70 -4.23
C LYS A 124 -16.94 4.28 -5.19
N PHE A 125 -15.70 4.64 -4.88
CA PHE A 125 -14.54 4.26 -5.69
C PHE A 125 -14.37 2.75 -5.82
N THR A 126 -14.57 1.95 -4.75
CA THR A 126 -14.44 0.48 -4.82
C THR A 126 -15.42 -0.13 -5.83
N LYS A 127 -16.61 0.41 -5.99
CA LYS A 127 -17.58 -0.03 -7.00
C LYS A 127 -17.14 0.37 -8.41
N GLU A 128 -16.76 1.63 -8.60
CA GLU A 128 -16.32 2.13 -9.90
C GLU A 128 -15.07 1.41 -10.41
N VAL A 129 -14.07 1.21 -9.57
CA VAL A 129 -12.84 0.49 -9.97
C VAL A 129 -13.12 -0.99 -10.26
N SER A 130 -14.07 -1.62 -9.59
CA SER A 130 -14.49 -2.99 -9.89
C SER A 130 -15.07 -3.09 -11.30
N GLU A 131 -15.93 -2.15 -11.69
CA GLU A 131 -16.48 -2.09 -13.05
C GLU A 131 -15.37 -1.88 -14.10
N ALA A 132 -14.42 -1.00 -13.82
CA ALA A 132 -13.28 -0.75 -14.71
C ALA A 132 -12.33 -1.96 -14.85
N ILE A 133 -12.12 -2.71 -13.78
CA ILE A 133 -11.35 -3.97 -13.81
C ILE A 133 -12.05 -4.97 -14.73
N GLU A 134 -13.37 -5.14 -14.61
CA GLU A 134 -14.13 -6.03 -15.46
C GLU A 134 -14.15 -5.58 -16.94
N GLU A 135 -14.16 -4.28 -17.22
CA GLU A 135 -14.02 -3.76 -18.57
C GLU A 135 -12.64 -4.06 -19.16
N ALA A 136 -11.58 -3.83 -18.41
CA ALA A 136 -10.21 -4.15 -18.83
C ALA A 136 -10.04 -5.66 -19.08
N ASP A 137 -10.63 -6.50 -18.23
CA ASP A 137 -10.65 -7.94 -18.39
C ASP A 137 -11.31 -8.36 -19.73
N LYS A 138 -12.47 -7.82 -20.03
CA LYS A 138 -13.19 -8.09 -21.30
C LYS A 138 -12.38 -7.66 -22.53
N LEU A 139 -11.64 -6.55 -22.43
CA LEU A 139 -10.85 -6.02 -23.55
C LEU A 139 -9.56 -6.81 -23.83
N LEU A 140 -8.91 -7.34 -22.79
CA LEU A 140 -7.58 -7.94 -22.89
C LEU A 140 -7.59 -9.46 -22.77
N THR A 141 -8.22 -10.04 -21.75
CA THR A 141 -8.04 -11.44 -21.35
C THR A 141 -8.39 -12.41 -22.48
N ARG A 142 -9.42 -12.13 -23.27
CA ARG A 142 -9.85 -12.97 -24.40
C ARG A 142 -9.41 -12.44 -25.77
N ASN A 143 -8.61 -11.38 -25.79
CA ASN A 143 -8.13 -10.80 -27.03
C ASN A 143 -7.02 -11.70 -27.62
N LYS A 144 -7.26 -12.21 -28.84
CA LYS A 144 -6.31 -13.12 -29.50
C LYS A 144 -4.94 -12.50 -29.70
N ILE A 145 -4.87 -11.23 -30.09
CA ILE A 145 -3.59 -10.52 -30.30
C ILE A 145 -2.82 -10.41 -28.99
N PHE A 146 -3.53 -10.10 -27.88
CA PHE A 146 -2.94 -10.00 -26.56
C PHE A 146 -2.41 -11.36 -26.09
N ILE A 147 -3.21 -12.43 -26.25
CA ILE A 147 -2.81 -13.80 -25.90
C ILE A 147 -1.60 -14.23 -26.71
N ASP A 148 -1.61 -14.05 -28.04
CA ASP A 148 -0.50 -14.45 -28.93
C ASP A 148 0.82 -13.72 -28.60
N ARG A 149 0.75 -12.52 -28.01
CA ARG A 149 1.91 -11.69 -27.62
C ARG A 149 2.42 -11.95 -26.21
N THR A 150 1.64 -12.59 -25.35
CA THR A 150 1.95 -12.72 -23.90
C THR A 150 2.06 -14.15 -23.44
N LYS A 151 1.27 -15.07 -24.01
CA LYS A 151 1.27 -16.48 -23.62
C LYS A 151 2.51 -17.21 -24.13
N GLY A 152 3.21 -17.89 -23.22
CA GLY A 152 4.48 -18.56 -23.51
C GLY A 152 5.66 -17.61 -23.72
N VAL A 153 5.49 -16.30 -23.47
CA VAL A 153 6.55 -15.29 -23.60
C VAL A 153 7.10 -14.93 -22.24
N GLY A 154 8.44 -14.87 -22.10
CA GLY A 154 9.11 -14.50 -20.86
C GLY A 154 8.79 -15.46 -19.73
N VAL A 155 8.77 -16.75 -20.01
CA VAL A 155 8.57 -17.81 -19.02
C VAL A 155 9.74 -17.80 -18.03
N ILE A 156 9.40 -17.79 -16.75
CA ILE A 156 10.33 -17.93 -15.64
C ILE A 156 9.89 -19.16 -14.86
N THR A 157 10.76 -20.15 -14.78
CA THR A 157 10.48 -21.38 -14.05
C THR A 157 10.44 -21.12 -12.53
N ARG A 158 9.88 -22.08 -11.81
CA ARG A 158 9.82 -22.00 -10.33
C ARG A 158 11.21 -21.87 -9.71
N ASP A 159 12.17 -22.66 -10.17
CA ASP A 159 13.53 -22.67 -9.63
C ASP A 159 14.26 -21.36 -9.93
N GLU A 160 14.15 -20.88 -11.17
CA GLU A 160 14.68 -19.54 -11.54
C GLU A 160 14.05 -18.41 -10.71
N ALA A 161 12.75 -18.46 -10.47
CA ALA A 161 12.07 -17.44 -9.65
C ALA A 161 12.61 -17.41 -8.23
N ILE A 162 12.93 -18.55 -7.64
CA ILE A 162 13.55 -18.66 -6.32
C ILE A 162 15.01 -18.17 -6.36
N ASP A 163 15.79 -18.63 -7.31
CA ASP A 163 17.21 -18.30 -7.45
C ASP A 163 17.44 -16.80 -7.66
N PHE A 164 16.56 -16.15 -8.44
CA PHE A 164 16.58 -14.69 -8.62
C PHE A 164 15.99 -13.90 -7.45
N GLY A 165 15.44 -14.57 -6.45
CA GLY A 165 14.79 -13.90 -5.31
C GLY A 165 13.58 -13.07 -5.70
N LEU A 166 12.79 -13.54 -6.68
CA LEU A 166 11.59 -12.82 -7.12
C LEU A 166 10.53 -12.80 -6.02
N THR A 167 9.71 -11.75 -6.03
CA THR A 167 8.60 -11.55 -5.10
C THR A 167 7.34 -11.07 -5.82
N GLY A 168 6.22 -11.05 -5.10
CA GLY A 168 4.95 -10.53 -5.60
C GLY A 168 4.40 -11.29 -6.82
N PRO A 169 3.74 -10.59 -7.75
CA PRO A 169 3.13 -11.21 -8.93
C PRO A 169 4.13 -11.98 -9.82
N ASN A 170 5.39 -11.57 -9.83
CA ASN A 170 6.42 -12.26 -10.62
C ASN A 170 6.75 -13.64 -10.04
N LEU A 171 6.84 -13.77 -8.72
CA LEU A 171 7.03 -15.05 -8.05
C LEU A 171 5.79 -15.93 -8.18
N ARG A 172 4.62 -15.36 -7.91
CA ARG A 172 3.35 -16.10 -7.98
C ARG A 172 3.01 -16.58 -9.39
N GLY A 173 3.47 -15.87 -10.43
CA GLY A 173 3.37 -16.32 -11.82
C GLY A 173 4.03 -17.68 -12.06
N SER A 174 5.10 -17.98 -11.36
CA SER A 174 5.89 -19.22 -11.48
C SER A 174 5.41 -20.35 -10.56
N ASN A 175 4.11 -20.42 -10.30
CA ASN A 175 3.45 -21.47 -9.49
C ASN A 175 4.00 -21.56 -8.05
N ILE A 176 4.17 -20.40 -7.39
CA ILE A 176 4.58 -20.32 -6.00
C ILE A 176 3.52 -19.52 -5.24
N GLU A 177 2.74 -20.19 -4.42
CA GLU A 177 1.72 -19.58 -3.57
C GLU A 177 2.39 -18.94 -2.34
N TYR A 178 2.96 -17.76 -2.53
CA TYR A 178 3.58 -17.00 -1.45
C TYR A 178 3.12 -15.55 -1.45
N ASP A 179 2.55 -15.13 -0.33
CA ASP A 179 2.21 -13.73 -0.07
C ASP A 179 2.57 -13.40 1.39
N LEU A 180 3.36 -12.34 1.56
CA LEU A 180 3.83 -11.90 2.88
C LEU A 180 2.67 -11.58 3.84
N ARG A 181 1.55 -11.09 3.30
CA ARG A 181 0.35 -10.76 4.08
C ARG A 181 -0.28 -11.98 4.78
N LYS A 182 -0.06 -13.20 4.25
CA LYS A 182 -0.51 -14.47 4.84
C LYS A 182 0.62 -15.26 5.51
N ALA A 183 1.81 -15.27 4.90
CA ALA A 183 2.94 -16.03 5.43
C ALA A 183 3.52 -15.40 6.71
N HIS A 184 3.56 -14.08 6.78
CA HIS A 184 4.01 -13.29 7.92
C HIS A 184 3.10 -12.08 8.11
N PRO A 185 1.87 -12.27 8.63
CA PRO A 185 0.89 -11.21 8.75
C PRO A 185 1.42 -10.00 9.51
N TYR A 186 1.09 -8.82 9.02
CA TYR A 186 1.39 -7.54 9.66
C TYR A 186 0.14 -6.68 9.69
N LEU A 187 0.08 -5.72 10.60
CA LEU A 187 -1.14 -4.94 10.87
C LEU A 187 -2.34 -5.87 11.14
N ILE A 188 -3.42 -5.71 10.40
CA ILE A 188 -4.66 -6.49 10.55
C ILE A 188 -4.90 -7.49 9.42
N TYR A 189 -3.90 -7.82 8.58
CA TYR A 189 -4.11 -8.72 7.44
C TYR A 189 -4.53 -10.14 7.85
N ASP A 190 -4.21 -10.58 9.06
CA ASP A 190 -4.65 -11.85 9.64
C ASP A 190 -6.16 -11.91 9.93
N GLN A 191 -6.81 -10.73 10.05
CA GLN A 191 -8.25 -10.60 10.32
C GLN A 191 -9.09 -10.40 9.05
N LEU A 192 -8.43 -10.35 7.89
CA LEU A 192 -9.05 -10.05 6.60
C LEU A 192 -9.12 -11.31 5.74
N ASP A 193 -10.26 -11.46 5.06
CA ASP A 193 -10.50 -12.55 4.15
C ASP A 193 -10.17 -12.14 2.71
N PHE A 194 -9.14 -12.76 2.14
CA PHE A 194 -8.72 -12.61 0.74
C PHE A 194 -7.98 -13.85 0.26
N GLU A 195 -7.89 -14.02 -1.03
CA GLU A 195 -7.21 -15.14 -1.69
C GLU A 195 -5.88 -14.69 -2.29
N ILE A 196 -4.94 -15.64 -2.43
CA ILE A 196 -3.65 -15.40 -3.09
C ILE A 196 -3.74 -15.94 -4.51
N PRO A 197 -3.79 -15.09 -5.54
CA PRO A 197 -3.75 -15.58 -6.91
C PRO A 197 -2.34 -16.05 -7.28
N TYR A 198 -2.24 -17.17 -7.99
CA TYR A 198 -1.00 -17.68 -8.56
C TYR A 198 -1.22 -18.26 -9.95
N GLY A 199 -0.17 -18.27 -10.77
CA GLY A 199 -0.17 -18.81 -12.12
C GLY A 199 0.42 -20.21 -12.17
N GLU A 200 0.45 -20.79 -13.35
CA GLU A 200 0.95 -22.15 -13.57
C GLU A 200 2.21 -22.18 -14.44
N VAL A 201 2.29 -21.34 -15.45
CA VAL A 201 3.32 -21.37 -16.50
C VAL A 201 4.49 -20.44 -16.24
N GLY A 202 4.27 -19.34 -15.54
CA GLY A 202 5.29 -18.34 -15.26
C GLY A 202 5.54 -17.36 -16.40
N ASP A 203 4.61 -17.22 -17.35
CA ASP A 203 4.73 -16.33 -18.49
C ASP A 203 4.17 -14.92 -18.24
N CYS A 204 4.26 -14.05 -19.23
CA CYS A 204 3.71 -12.71 -19.17
C CYS A 204 2.19 -12.71 -18.99
N TYR A 205 1.49 -13.69 -19.55
CA TYR A 205 0.04 -13.80 -19.45
C TYR A 205 -0.40 -14.15 -18.01
N ASP A 206 0.26 -15.09 -17.36
CA ASP A 206 0.00 -15.45 -15.97
C ASP A 206 0.23 -14.24 -15.04
N ARG A 207 1.34 -13.52 -15.22
CA ARG A 207 1.63 -12.30 -14.43
C ARG A 207 0.58 -11.20 -14.64
N TYR A 208 0.00 -11.12 -15.84
CA TYR A 208 -1.12 -10.24 -16.12
C TYR A 208 -2.39 -10.67 -15.35
N LEU A 209 -2.77 -11.95 -15.45
CA LEU A 209 -3.96 -12.49 -14.76
C LEU A 209 -3.86 -12.32 -13.25
N ILE A 210 -2.69 -12.54 -12.66
CA ILE A 210 -2.46 -12.35 -11.23
C ILE A 210 -2.71 -10.90 -10.83
N ARG A 211 -2.19 -9.92 -11.58
CA ARG A 211 -2.41 -8.51 -11.26
C ARG A 211 -3.88 -8.11 -11.35
N MET A 212 -4.62 -8.67 -12.31
CA MET A 212 -6.06 -8.46 -12.41
C MET A 212 -6.78 -8.99 -11.18
N GLU A 213 -6.44 -10.21 -10.75
CA GLU A 213 -7.06 -10.82 -9.59
C GLU A 213 -6.62 -10.13 -8.28
N GLU A 214 -5.38 -9.71 -8.16
CA GLU A 214 -4.91 -8.93 -7.01
C GLU A 214 -5.68 -7.61 -6.83
N MET A 215 -6.04 -6.94 -7.90
CA MET A 215 -6.90 -5.75 -7.80
C MET A 215 -8.29 -6.09 -7.26
N ARG A 216 -8.90 -7.21 -7.69
CA ARG A 216 -10.18 -7.67 -7.13
C ARG A 216 -10.07 -7.99 -5.65
N GLN A 217 -9.01 -8.70 -5.25
CA GLN A 217 -8.75 -9.00 -3.84
C GLN A 217 -8.48 -7.73 -3.02
N SER A 218 -7.79 -6.73 -3.58
CA SER A 218 -7.58 -5.44 -2.92
C SER A 218 -8.89 -4.70 -2.68
N VAL A 219 -9.82 -4.72 -3.63
CA VAL A 219 -11.17 -4.16 -3.45
C VAL A 219 -11.92 -4.89 -2.32
N ARG A 220 -11.85 -6.23 -2.30
CA ARG A 220 -12.45 -7.05 -1.21
C ARG A 220 -11.89 -6.70 0.16
N ILE A 221 -10.59 -6.43 0.26
CA ILE A 221 -9.94 -5.97 1.48
C ILE A 221 -10.42 -4.57 1.87
N LEU A 222 -10.50 -3.64 0.92
CA LEU A 222 -10.98 -2.28 1.17
C LEU A 222 -12.40 -2.27 1.71
N ASP A 223 -13.32 -3.04 1.12
CA ASP A 223 -14.70 -3.14 1.57
C ASP A 223 -14.81 -3.69 3.00
N GLN A 224 -13.98 -4.68 3.36
CA GLN A 224 -13.92 -5.21 4.73
C GLN A 224 -13.37 -4.16 5.71
N CYS A 225 -12.34 -3.41 5.30
CA CYS A 225 -11.77 -2.35 6.13
C CYS A 225 -12.76 -1.22 6.37
N ILE A 226 -13.52 -0.81 5.35
CA ILE A 226 -14.58 0.22 5.48
C ILE A 226 -15.65 -0.24 6.47
N ALA A 227 -16.11 -1.49 6.32
CA ALA A 227 -17.19 -2.05 7.14
C ALA A 227 -16.80 -2.22 8.62
N LYS A 228 -15.52 -2.50 8.90
CA LYS A 228 -15.01 -2.79 10.24
C LYS A 228 -14.22 -1.63 10.86
N LEU A 229 -14.11 -0.48 10.21
CA LEU A 229 -13.25 0.64 10.65
C LEU A 229 -13.63 1.11 12.06
N PRO A 230 -12.77 0.93 13.08
CA PRO A 230 -13.07 1.33 14.44
C PRO A 230 -12.96 2.84 14.63
N LYS A 231 -13.63 3.36 15.64
CA LYS A 231 -13.40 4.72 16.15
C LYS A 231 -12.27 4.69 17.18
N GLY A 232 -11.52 5.77 17.29
CA GLY A 232 -10.46 5.86 18.30
C GLY A 232 -9.27 6.71 17.87
N PRO A 233 -8.19 6.69 18.64
CA PRO A 233 -6.98 7.44 18.31
C PRO A 233 -6.29 6.85 17.07
N ILE A 234 -5.55 7.71 16.38
CA ILE A 234 -4.73 7.32 15.21
C ILE A 234 -3.23 7.31 15.54
N ASN A 235 -2.85 7.82 16.70
CA ASN A 235 -1.47 7.93 17.14
C ASN A 235 -1.30 7.31 18.53
N LEU A 236 -0.11 6.81 18.82
CA LEU A 236 0.29 6.40 20.16
C LEU A 236 0.26 7.61 21.11
N ASP A 237 -0.18 7.38 22.35
CA ASP A 237 -0.08 8.38 23.42
C ASP A 237 1.25 8.17 24.19
N ASP A 238 2.36 8.35 23.49
CA ASP A 238 3.71 8.30 24.05
C ASP A 238 4.54 9.46 23.49
N GLY A 239 4.80 10.46 24.34
CA GLY A 239 5.55 11.65 23.99
C GLY A 239 7.01 11.40 23.58
N LYS A 240 7.56 10.20 23.80
CA LYS A 240 8.90 9.80 23.35
C LYS A 240 8.92 9.34 21.90
N ILE A 241 7.78 8.94 21.37
CA ILE A 241 7.64 8.38 20.00
C ILE A 241 6.92 9.36 19.08
N VAL A 242 5.81 9.92 19.55
CA VAL A 242 4.94 10.83 18.80
C VAL A 242 4.98 12.21 19.44
N LEU A 243 4.99 13.26 18.62
CA LEU A 243 4.96 14.64 19.13
C LEU A 243 3.72 14.85 20.03
N PRO A 244 3.91 15.30 21.28
CA PRO A 244 2.83 15.52 22.20
C PRO A 244 1.86 16.60 21.71
N HIS A 245 0.60 16.51 22.14
CA HIS A 245 -0.39 17.51 21.78
C HIS A 245 0.01 18.89 22.36
N LYS A 246 -0.15 19.95 21.57
CA LYS A 246 0.28 21.33 21.92
C LYS A 246 -0.16 21.80 23.32
N GLN A 247 -1.36 21.43 23.75
CA GLN A 247 -1.83 21.78 25.09
C GLN A 247 -1.04 21.08 26.20
N LYS A 248 -0.69 19.78 26.00
CA LYS A 248 0.16 19.04 26.96
C LYS A 248 1.56 19.68 27.04
N VAL A 249 2.14 20.06 25.90
CA VAL A 249 3.45 20.73 25.82
C VAL A 249 3.47 22.05 26.60
N LEU A 250 2.37 22.81 26.57
CA LEU A 250 2.26 24.10 27.27
C LEU A 250 1.95 23.97 28.76
N SER A 251 1.53 22.81 29.24
CA SER A 251 1.09 22.59 30.65
C SER A 251 1.95 21.57 31.41
N SER A 252 2.80 20.77 30.73
CA SER A 252 3.65 19.76 31.35
C SER A 252 5.11 19.94 30.94
N MET A 253 5.99 20.04 31.91
CA MET A 253 7.45 20.12 31.68
C MET A 253 7.97 18.89 31.00
N GLU A 254 7.50 17.70 31.33
CA GLU A 254 7.91 16.44 30.75
C GLU A 254 7.59 16.39 29.26
N GLU A 255 6.39 16.77 28.86
CA GLU A 255 5.96 16.78 27.47
C GLU A 255 6.69 17.87 26.64
N LEU A 256 7.04 18.99 27.27
CA LEU A 256 7.89 20.00 26.64
C LEU A 256 9.29 19.45 26.35
N ILE A 257 9.88 18.70 27.29
CA ILE A 257 11.16 18.06 27.11
C ILE A 257 11.10 17.00 25.98
N HIS A 258 10.07 16.15 25.99
CA HIS A 258 9.86 15.13 24.95
C HIS A 258 9.75 15.77 23.56
N GLN A 259 8.96 16.84 23.43
CA GLN A 259 8.86 17.55 22.16
C GLN A 259 10.21 18.11 21.71
N PHE A 260 10.97 18.72 22.62
CA PHE A 260 12.26 19.29 22.29
C PHE A 260 13.26 18.21 21.81
N MET A 261 13.28 17.07 22.50
CA MET A 261 14.13 15.94 22.13
C MET A 261 13.73 15.33 20.79
N LEU A 262 12.43 15.12 20.55
CA LEU A 262 11.97 14.57 19.27
C LEU A 262 12.26 15.48 18.08
N VAL A 263 12.14 16.78 18.24
CA VAL A 263 12.42 17.76 17.18
C VAL A 263 13.92 17.89 16.91
N SER A 264 14.76 17.88 17.95
CA SER A 264 16.20 18.10 17.83
C SER A 264 17.00 16.82 17.51
N GLN A 265 16.64 15.68 18.12
CA GLN A 265 17.40 14.44 18.06
C GLN A 265 16.64 13.30 17.36
N GLY A 266 15.30 13.39 17.30
CA GLY A 266 14.44 12.31 16.83
C GLY A 266 14.24 11.20 17.86
N GLN A 267 13.65 10.09 17.42
CA GLN A 267 13.52 8.88 18.23
C GLN A 267 14.88 8.22 18.42
N ASN A 268 15.16 7.76 19.62
CA ASN A 268 16.35 6.99 19.94
C ASN A 268 16.01 5.50 19.97
N ALA A 269 16.55 4.75 19.00
CA ALA A 269 16.49 3.31 19.00
C ALA A 269 17.49 2.74 20.02
N PRO A 270 17.18 1.58 20.65
CA PRO A 270 18.17 0.87 21.47
C PRO A 270 19.38 0.50 20.61
N ALA A 271 20.56 0.52 21.23
CA ALA A 271 21.77 0.04 20.55
C ALA A 271 21.64 -1.46 20.27
N GLY A 272 21.88 -1.87 19.01
CA GLY A 272 21.82 -3.27 18.57
C GLY A 272 23.01 -4.09 19.04
#